data_39680a05263becde59959df3dd48b6ca
#
_entry.id   39680a05263becde59959df3dd48b6ca
#
_cell.length_a   1.000
_cell.length_b   1.000
_cell.length_c   1.000
_cell.angle_alpha   90.00
_cell.angle_beta   90.00
_cell.angle_gamma   90.00
#
_symmetry.space_group_name_H-M   'P 1'
#
loop_
_entity.id
_entity.type
_entity.pdbx_description
1 polymer ?
#
loop_
_entity_poly.entity_id
_entity_poly.type
_entity_poly.pdbx_seq_one_letter_code
_entity_poly.pdbx_strand_id
1 'polypeptide(L)'
;LFCSFTKQSSFAGSGTLSKNPNEMVTPKILIADSISQRGIEEMTRDGALEVSVETGLSEATLVERIPEFSGIVVRSQTKVTAPIVNAGARLRVIGRAGVGVDNVDVEAATRRGVIVMNAPGGNTISTAEHAFSLLLCVARKIPQADALLREGKWDRKNLEGVELFNKTLGVIGMGRIGSELSRRAIAFGMRVVAFDPYLSATRARTLQVELVDELDDLLTTADFITLHTPLTPETHHLLNAGRLAKMKRGVRVINCARGGLVDETALAAALRSGHVAVAALDVFETEPLPTDSPLRDLQNLVITPHLGASTAEAQESVGIEIAQSIRAALLEGTIRNAVNMPSLDAKTLAIVGPHLRFGEKLGRFLFQLAPKRVESLNVNYSGKVNEVDTTAITRSVLKGFLQGSGGSEINEVNAPAFAESLGLKVTESRLSAAGDYTDLLELSVLAEDKTVSVAGAFFGATPRIVNVNSRHVEARPHGVVLVLENTDRPGIVGRIGTLLGDHGVNIATMSLSRNQAGGTALTVLNLDTAPDDSLLAKIRGSEDIKSAQVIEL
;
A
#
# COMPACT_ATOMS: atom_id res chain seq x y z
N LEU A 1 -28.76 40.59 47.41
CA LEU A 1 -28.21 40.80 48.76
C LEU A 1 -26.81 40.13 48.80
N PHE A 2 -25.79 40.92 48.68
CA PHE A 2 -24.61 41.16 49.52
C PHE A 2 -24.02 39.89 50.19
N CYS A 3 -22.74 39.57 50.15
CA CYS A 3 -21.55 40.39 50.39
C CYS A 3 -20.25 39.65 49.98
N SER A 4 -19.32 40.40 49.50
CA SER A 4 -17.90 40.10 49.29
C SER A 4 -17.15 39.80 50.60
N PHE A 5 -16.05 39.05 50.55
CA PHE A 5 -14.78 39.41 51.21
C PHE A 5 -13.57 38.69 50.58
N THR A 6 -12.62 39.50 50.21
CA THR A 6 -11.24 39.21 49.84
C THR A 6 -10.39 38.69 51.01
N LYS A 7 -9.43 37.80 50.76
CA LYS A 7 -8.01 38.04 51.21
C LYS A 7 -7.03 37.08 50.54
N GLN A 8 -5.98 37.70 50.04
CA GLN A 8 -4.73 37.09 49.55
C GLN A 8 -3.99 36.31 50.65
N SER A 9 -3.31 35.22 50.25
CA SER A 9 -1.99 34.91 50.79
C SER A 9 -1.20 34.07 49.76
N SER A 10 -0.07 34.63 49.39
CA SER A 10 1.01 34.08 48.58
C SER A 10 1.63 32.81 49.21
N PHE A 11 1.84 31.77 48.43
CA PHE A 11 2.95 30.82 48.66
C PHE A 11 3.57 30.44 47.32
N ALA A 12 4.82 30.84 47.15
CA ALA A 12 5.68 30.39 46.07
C ALA A 12 6.09 28.92 46.35
N GLY A 13 5.80 28.07 45.39
CA GLY A 13 6.28 26.67 45.37
C GLY A 13 6.60 26.33 43.92
N SER A 14 7.90 26.29 43.60
CA SER A 14 8.44 25.78 42.35
C SER A 14 8.10 24.31 42.17
N GLY A 15 7.06 24.04 41.41
CA GLY A 15 6.71 22.71 40.95
C GLY A 15 6.84 22.65 39.42
N THR A 16 7.84 21.96 38.93
CA THR A 16 7.99 21.57 37.53
C THR A 16 6.72 20.90 37.05
N LEU A 17 5.95 21.61 36.22
CA LEU A 17 4.82 21.06 35.50
C LEU A 17 5.34 19.91 34.60
N SER A 18 4.95 18.70 34.92
CA SER A 18 5.10 17.54 34.02
C SER A 18 4.43 17.86 32.68
N LYS A 19 5.21 17.84 31.61
CA LYS A 19 4.69 17.96 30.25
C LYS A 19 3.64 16.87 30.03
N ASN A 20 2.44 17.29 29.74
CA ASN A 20 1.32 16.44 29.36
C ASN A 20 1.72 15.58 28.14
N PRO A 21 1.62 14.24 28.16
CA PRO A 21 2.05 13.40 27.03
C PRO A 21 1.15 13.49 25.80
N ASN A 22 0.21 14.43 25.75
CA ASN A 22 -0.78 14.61 24.68
C ASN A 22 -0.69 15.97 23.95
N GLU A 23 0.46 16.61 23.88
CA GLU A 23 0.65 17.63 22.84
C GLU A 23 0.76 16.87 21.49
N MET A 24 -0.32 16.86 20.71
CA MET A 24 -0.30 16.39 19.33
C MET A 24 0.68 17.27 18.54
N VAL A 25 1.89 16.75 18.32
CA VAL A 25 2.90 17.42 17.51
C VAL A 25 2.36 17.50 16.08
N THR A 26 2.14 18.72 15.58
CA THR A 26 1.71 18.94 14.20
C THR A 26 2.66 18.22 13.24
N PRO A 27 2.16 17.34 12.36
CA PRO A 27 3.03 16.63 11.43
C PRO A 27 3.71 17.59 10.46
N LYS A 28 5.03 17.44 10.28
CA LYS A 28 5.84 18.24 9.37
C LYS A 28 6.04 17.50 8.05
N ILE A 29 5.89 18.22 6.95
CA ILE A 29 6.05 17.69 5.58
C ILE A 29 7.16 18.45 4.87
N LEU A 30 8.11 17.72 4.31
CA LEU A 30 9.15 18.24 3.42
C LEU A 30 8.68 18.10 1.97
N ILE A 31 8.66 19.20 1.22
CA ILE A 31 8.47 19.19 -0.23
C ILE A 31 9.84 19.36 -0.87
N ALA A 32 10.40 18.27 -1.39
CA ALA A 32 11.77 18.23 -1.92
C ALA A 32 11.86 18.48 -3.44
N ASP A 33 10.75 18.37 -4.15
CA ASP A 33 10.63 18.76 -5.57
C ASP A 33 9.50 19.77 -5.75
N SER A 34 9.60 20.62 -6.76
CA SER A 34 8.56 21.61 -7.06
C SER A 34 7.23 20.95 -7.42
N ILE A 35 6.17 21.26 -6.67
CA ILE A 35 4.78 20.91 -6.94
C ILE A 35 3.94 22.16 -7.18
N SER A 36 2.71 22.00 -7.66
CA SER A 36 1.81 23.11 -7.90
C SER A 36 1.50 23.89 -6.61
N GLN A 37 1.33 25.21 -6.73
CA GLN A 37 0.94 26.06 -5.62
C GLN A 37 -0.37 25.61 -4.96
N ARG A 38 -1.35 25.16 -5.76
CA ARG A 38 -2.62 24.61 -5.25
C ARG A 38 -2.45 23.32 -4.45
N GLY A 39 -1.45 22.50 -4.78
CA GLY A 39 -1.08 21.32 -3.97
C GLY A 39 -0.54 21.73 -2.59
N ILE A 40 0.27 22.79 -2.53
CA ILE A 40 0.78 23.34 -1.26
C ILE A 40 -0.38 23.93 -0.43
N GLU A 41 -1.25 24.70 -1.06
CA GLU A 41 -2.44 25.29 -0.43
C GLU A 41 -3.37 24.21 0.13
N GLU A 42 -3.62 23.13 -0.64
CA GLU A 42 -4.41 22.00 -0.16
C GLU A 42 -3.76 21.33 1.05
N MET A 43 -2.44 21.25 1.10
CA MET A 43 -1.71 20.66 2.23
C MET A 43 -1.79 21.53 3.50
N THR A 44 -1.79 22.85 3.34
CA THR A 44 -1.73 23.82 4.44
C THR A 44 -3.09 24.45 4.82
N ARG A 45 -4.18 24.11 4.12
CA ARG A 45 -5.48 24.81 4.14
C ARG A 45 -6.09 25.11 5.52
N ASP A 46 -5.77 24.34 6.54
CA ASP A 46 -6.33 24.44 7.90
C ASP A 46 -5.26 24.49 9.00
N GLY A 47 -3.98 24.57 8.61
CA GLY A 47 -2.85 24.60 9.54
C GLY A 47 -2.61 23.29 10.29
N ALA A 48 -3.30 22.19 9.92
CA ALA A 48 -3.11 20.88 10.55
C ALA A 48 -1.80 20.17 10.16
N LEU A 49 -1.13 20.64 9.10
CA LEU A 49 0.21 20.23 8.68
C LEU A 49 1.14 21.42 8.58
N GLU A 50 2.38 21.26 9.04
CA GLU A 50 3.47 22.21 8.82
C GLU A 50 4.24 21.78 7.56
N VAL A 51 4.40 22.68 6.58
CA VAL A 51 5.00 22.38 5.29
C VAL A 51 6.27 23.22 5.08
N SER A 52 7.39 22.55 4.80
CA SER A 52 8.64 23.15 4.36
C SER A 52 8.90 22.82 2.90
N VAL A 53 9.19 23.83 2.08
CA VAL A 53 9.52 23.66 0.66
C VAL A 53 11.02 23.90 0.48
N GLU A 54 11.77 22.84 0.25
CA GLU A 54 13.24 22.86 0.12
C GLU A 54 13.62 21.99 -1.09
N THR A 55 13.77 22.60 -2.25
CA THR A 55 14.03 21.87 -3.52
C THR A 55 15.52 21.81 -3.87
N GLY A 56 15.90 20.79 -4.66
CA GLY A 56 17.27 20.65 -5.14
C GLY A 56 18.26 20.18 -4.08
N LEU A 57 17.79 19.57 -3.01
CA LEU A 57 18.64 19.05 -1.94
C LEU A 57 19.43 17.83 -2.42
N SER A 58 20.70 17.75 -1.99
CA SER A 58 21.51 16.55 -2.19
C SER A 58 21.03 15.40 -1.30
N GLU A 59 21.37 14.16 -1.64
CA GLU A 59 21.06 12.99 -0.79
C GLU A 59 21.60 13.16 0.64
N ALA A 60 22.83 13.64 0.79
CA ALA A 60 23.43 13.88 2.11
C ALA A 60 22.63 14.89 2.93
N THR A 61 22.22 16.00 2.30
CA THR A 61 21.38 17.02 2.96
C THR A 61 19.99 16.47 3.34
N LEU A 62 19.42 15.64 2.46
CA LEU A 62 18.13 14.97 2.76
C LEU A 62 18.25 14.04 3.97
N VAL A 63 19.32 13.26 4.06
CA VAL A 63 19.59 12.37 5.21
C VAL A 63 19.67 13.17 6.52
N GLU A 64 20.28 14.36 6.50
CA GLU A 64 20.37 15.23 7.68
C GLU A 64 19.03 15.86 8.06
N ARG A 65 18.21 16.22 7.07
CA ARG A 65 16.95 16.95 7.28
C ARG A 65 15.77 16.06 7.64
N ILE A 66 15.67 14.88 7.04
CA ILE A 66 14.48 14.01 7.09
C ILE A 66 14.04 13.55 8.50
N PRO A 67 14.93 13.42 9.52
CA PRO A 67 14.52 13.00 10.86
C PRO A 67 13.43 13.86 11.53
N GLU A 68 13.30 15.12 11.13
CA GLU A 68 12.32 16.05 11.69
C GLU A 68 10.92 15.91 11.08
N PHE A 69 10.80 15.25 9.91
CA PHE A 69 9.60 15.25 9.10
C PHE A 69 8.79 13.94 9.25
N SER A 70 7.47 14.10 9.28
CA SER A 70 6.50 13.00 9.26
C SER A 70 6.20 12.52 7.84
N GLY A 71 6.51 13.34 6.83
CA GLY A 71 6.31 13.01 5.42
C GLY A 71 7.25 13.77 4.50
N ILE A 72 7.51 13.19 3.34
CA ILE A 72 8.25 13.82 2.23
C ILE A 72 7.43 13.74 0.95
N VAL A 73 7.43 14.82 0.18
CA VAL A 73 6.83 14.89 -1.15
C VAL A 73 7.91 15.09 -2.19
N VAL A 74 7.92 14.22 -3.20
CA VAL A 74 8.87 14.25 -4.32
C VAL A 74 8.14 14.15 -5.66
N ARG A 75 8.85 14.47 -6.73
CA ARG A 75 8.47 14.16 -8.11
C ARG A 75 9.51 13.22 -8.74
N SER A 76 10.04 13.59 -9.90
CA SER A 76 11.02 12.76 -10.63
C SER A 76 12.48 13.16 -10.37
N GLN A 77 12.76 14.34 -9.81
CA GLN A 77 14.11 14.86 -9.64
C GLN A 77 14.80 14.27 -8.41
N THR A 78 14.08 14.24 -7.27
CA THR A 78 14.62 13.72 -6.02
C THR A 78 14.44 12.20 -5.96
N LYS A 79 15.54 11.49 -5.67
CA LYS A 79 15.51 10.05 -5.36
C LYS A 79 15.40 9.86 -3.85
N VAL A 80 14.40 9.12 -3.41
CA VAL A 80 14.23 8.74 -1.99
C VAL A 80 14.84 7.35 -1.81
N THR A 81 16.11 7.33 -1.45
CA THR A 81 16.93 6.13 -1.32
C THR A 81 16.81 5.50 0.08
N ALA A 82 17.29 4.26 0.25
CA ALA A 82 17.32 3.58 1.55
C ALA A 82 18.02 4.40 2.66
N PRO A 83 19.15 5.09 2.45
CA PRO A 83 19.74 5.98 3.45
C PRO A 83 18.79 7.06 3.95
N ILE A 84 18.05 7.73 3.06
CA ILE A 84 17.07 8.76 3.42
C ILE A 84 15.94 8.16 4.24
N VAL A 85 15.37 7.04 3.79
CA VAL A 85 14.27 6.34 4.49
C VAL A 85 14.71 5.91 5.89
N ASN A 86 15.92 5.35 6.01
CA ASN A 86 16.45 4.86 7.29
C ASN A 86 16.75 5.98 8.29
N ALA A 87 17.16 7.17 7.80
CA ALA A 87 17.38 8.35 8.63
C ALA A 87 16.07 8.96 9.14
N GLY A 88 14.94 8.73 8.46
CA GLY A 88 13.65 9.31 8.77
C GLY A 88 13.00 8.75 10.05
N ALA A 89 13.50 9.15 11.24
CA ALA A 89 13.01 8.64 12.52
C ALA A 89 11.51 8.88 12.76
N ARG A 90 10.94 9.94 12.20
CA ARG A 90 9.51 10.31 12.29
C ARG A 90 8.75 10.08 10.99
N LEU A 91 9.42 9.59 9.95
CA LEU A 91 8.84 9.45 8.62
C LEU A 91 7.74 8.37 8.61
N ARG A 92 6.54 8.77 8.20
CA ARG A 92 5.35 7.91 8.12
C ARG A 92 4.85 7.74 6.69
N VAL A 93 5.04 8.79 5.85
CA VAL A 93 4.54 8.78 4.47
C VAL A 93 5.58 9.36 3.51
N ILE A 94 5.66 8.77 2.32
CA ILE A 94 6.38 9.28 1.16
C ILE A 94 5.35 9.48 0.06
N GLY A 95 5.17 10.71 -0.39
CA GLY A 95 4.25 11.05 -1.47
C GLY A 95 5.00 11.35 -2.76
N ARG A 96 4.74 10.59 -3.82
CA ARG A 96 5.25 10.92 -5.16
C ARG A 96 4.15 11.61 -5.97
N ALA A 97 4.34 12.90 -6.30
CA ALA A 97 3.44 13.67 -7.15
C ALA A 97 3.57 13.23 -8.62
N GLY A 98 2.93 12.11 -8.93
CA GLY A 98 2.87 11.45 -10.25
C GLY A 98 2.59 9.95 -10.11
N VAL A 99 2.59 9.21 -11.22
CA VAL A 99 2.13 7.80 -11.26
C VAL A 99 3.21 6.81 -10.85
N GLY A 100 4.38 6.86 -11.48
CA GLY A 100 5.46 5.93 -11.16
C GLY A 100 6.13 6.27 -9.83
N VAL A 101 6.75 5.28 -9.19
CA VAL A 101 7.51 5.43 -7.94
C VAL A 101 8.94 4.94 -8.09
N ASP A 102 9.44 4.91 -9.31
CA ASP A 102 10.75 4.34 -9.67
C ASP A 102 11.93 5.06 -8.99
N ASN A 103 11.72 6.30 -8.54
CA ASN A 103 12.68 7.09 -7.76
C ASN A 103 12.54 6.95 -6.24
N VAL A 104 11.69 6.05 -5.75
CA VAL A 104 11.50 5.77 -4.32
C VAL A 104 11.90 4.32 -4.05
N ASP A 105 12.76 4.10 -3.06
CA ASP A 105 13.05 2.75 -2.55
C ASP A 105 11.86 2.24 -1.73
N VAL A 106 10.90 1.64 -2.45
CA VAL A 106 9.66 1.13 -1.86
C VAL A 106 9.93 -0.01 -0.87
N GLU A 107 10.96 -0.82 -1.12
CA GLU A 107 11.33 -1.93 -0.24
C GLU A 107 11.88 -1.42 1.10
N ALA A 108 12.80 -0.45 1.07
CA ALA A 108 13.30 0.18 2.29
C ALA A 108 12.18 0.89 3.06
N ALA A 109 11.29 1.62 2.35
CA ALA A 109 10.12 2.24 2.95
C ALA A 109 9.21 1.21 3.64
N THR A 110 8.96 0.07 2.99
CA THR A 110 8.14 -1.01 3.55
C THR A 110 8.78 -1.61 4.79
N ARG A 111 10.09 -1.92 4.77
CA ARG A 111 10.81 -2.42 5.95
C ARG A 111 10.74 -1.45 7.14
N ARG A 112 10.81 -0.15 6.88
CA ARG A 112 10.69 0.90 7.91
C ARG A 112 9.25 1.22 8.31
N GLY A 113 8.26 0.59 7.68
CA GLY A 113 6.84 0.84 7.95
C GLY A 113 6.35 2.20 7.46
N VAL A 114 6.99 2.76 6.43
CA VAL A 114 6.63 4.02 5.80
C VAL A 114 5.70 3.77 4.61
N ILE A 115 4.58 4.47 4.56
CA ILE A 115 3.61 4.36 3.48
C ILE A 115 4.13 5.10 2.26
N VAL A 116 4.18 4.44 1.10
CA VAL A 116 4.49 5.07 -0.18
C VAL A 116 3.20 5.29 -0.96
N MET A 117 2.94 6.55 -1.33
CA MET A 117 1.75 6.98 -2.06
C MET A 117 2.12 7.63 -3.38
N ASN A 118 1.26 7.46 -4.38
CA ASN A 118 1.39 8.14 -5.67
C ASN A 118 0.12 8.89 -6.06
N ALA A 119 0.13 9.55 -7.23
CA ALA A 119 -1.03 10.24 -7.80
C ALA A 119 -1.38 9.63 -9.17
N PRO A 120 -2.09 8.48 -9.21
CA PRO A 120 -2.30 7.72 -10.43
C PRO A 120 -3.36 8.33 -11.37
N GLY A 121 -4.14 9.30 -10.91
CA GLY A 121 -5.21 9.94 -11.68
C GLY A 121 -4.76 11.18 -12.43
N GLY A 122 -3.83 11.93 -11.87
CA GLY A 122 -3.58 13.32 -12.23
C GLY A 122 -2.96 13.57 -13.62
N ASN A 123 -2.28 12.58 -14.23
CA ASN A 123 -1.66 12.75 -15.55
C ASN A 123 -2.29 11.88 -16.64
N THR A 124 -3.43 11.25 -16.39
CA THR A 124 -4.03 10.30 -17.33
C THR A 124 -4.31 10.93 -18.68
N ILE A 125 -4.92 12.12 -18.69
CA ILE A 125 -5.30 12.82 -19.94
C ILE A 125 -4.05 13.31 -20.66
N SER A 126 -3.16 14.02 -19.97
CA SER A 126 -1.95 14.59 -20.58
C SER A 126 -1.06 13.53 -21.22
N THR A 127 -0.85 12.39 -20.53
CA THR A 127 -0.04 11.29 -21.07
C THR A 127 -0.72 10.62 -22.27
N ALA A 128 -2.03 10.43 -22.24
CA ALA A 128 -2.79 9.88 -23.37
C ALA A 128 -2.72 10.83 -24.59
N GLU A 129 -2.82 12.14 -24.36
CA GLU A 129 -2.72 13.15 -25.41
C GLU A 129 -1.29 13.26 -25.97
N HIS A 130 -0.28 13.18 -25.11
CA HIS A 130 1.11 13.18 -25.56
C HIS A 130 1.43 11.95 -26.40
N ALA A 131 1.04 10.75 -25.95
CA ALA A 131 1.22 9.52 -26.71
C ALA A 131 0.47 9.55 -28.05
N PHE A 132 -0.74 10.11 -28.08
CA PHE A 132 -1.50 10.27 -29.32
C PHE A 132 -0.89 11.32 -30.24
N SER A 133 -0.33 12.40 -29.69
CA SER A 133 0.44 13.40 -30.45
C SER A 133 1.67 12.80 -31.10
N LEU A 134 2.43 11.97 -30.37
CA LEU A 134 3.56 11.24 -30.93
C LEU A 134 3.15 10.23 -32.00
N LEU A 135 1.98 9.58 -31.84
CA LEU A 135 1.40 8.71 -32.85
C LEU A 135 1.11 9.50 -34.15
N LEU A 136 0.56 10.70 -34.06
CA LEU A 136 0.37 11.59 -35.21
C LEU A 136 1.70 12.07 -35.81
N CYS A 137 2.69 12.40 -34.98
CA CYS A 137 4.03 12.78 -35.42
C CYS A 137 4.71 11.68 -36.25
N VAL A 138 4.65 10.41 -35.81
CA VAL A 138 5.25 9.29 -36.55
C VAL A 138 4.43 8.91 -37.80
N ALA A 139 3.12 9.12 -37.79
CA ALA A 139 2.29 8.90 -38.96
C ALA A 139 2.59 9.92 -40.10
N ARG A 140 2.85 11.15 -39.75
CA ARG A 140 2.97 12.28 -40.69
C ARG A 140 4.39 12.86 -40.80
N LYS A 141 5.40 12.30 -40.08
CA LYS A 141 6.82 12.76 -40.07
C LYS A 141 6.96 14.26 -39.73
N ILE A 142 6.12 14.76 -38.79
CA ILE A 142 6.01 16.20 -38.50
C ILE A 142 7.35 16.79 -38.01
N PRO A 143 8.07 16.19 -37.02
CA PRO A 143 9.33 16.75 -36.56
C PRO A 143 10.41 16.82 -37.64
N GLN A 144 10.48 15.79 -38.49
CA GLN A 144 11.45 15.74 -39.59
C GLN A 144 11.11 16.83 -40.66
N ALA A 145 9.83 17.04 -40.94
CA ALA A 145 9.40 18.05 -41.88
C ALA A 145 9.73 19.48 -41.40
N ASP A 146 9.48 19.77 -40.12
CA ASP A 146 9.82 21.06 -39.51
C ASP A 146 11.33 21.31 -39.55
N ALA A 147 12.15 20.31 -39.12
CA ALA A 147 13.60 20.43 -39.13
C ALA A 147 14.16 20.71 -40.53
N LEU A 148 13.73 19.96 -41.56
CA LEU A 148 14.20 20.14 -42.92
C LEU A 148 13.80 21.52 -43.51
N LEU A 149 12.59 21.97 -43.21
CA LEU A 149 12.13 23.27 -43.68
C LEU A 149 12.89 24.43 -43.02
N ARG A 150 13.23 24.33 -41.74
CA ARG A 150 14.11 25.31 -41.05
C ARG A 150 15.52 25.36 -41.59
N GLU A 151 16.02 24.23 -42.15
CA GLU A 151 17.29 24.14 -42.88
C GLU A 151 17.16 24.69 -44.32
N GLY A 152 16.02 25.18 -44.74
CA GLY A 152 15.75 25.69 -46.09
C GLY A 152 15.53 24.60 -47.15
N LYS A 153 15.32 23.35 -46.76
CA LYS A 153 15.10 22.22 -47.66
C LYS A 153 13.60 21.97 -47.89
N TRP A 154 13.19 21.96 -49.19
CA TRP A 154 11.80 21.68 -49.61
C TRP A 154 11.70 20.25 -50.14
N ASP A 155 11.65 19.24 -49.21
CA ASP A 155 11.67 17.81 -49.57
C ASP A 155 10.33 17.13 -49.34
N ARG A 156 9.37 17.35 -50.20
CA ARG A 156 8.02 16.73 -50.09
C ARG A 156 8.04 15.22 -50.34
N LYS A 157 8.95 14.73 -51.22
CA LYS A 157 8.94 13.34 -51.67
C LYS A 157 9.32 12.36 -50.57
N ASN A 158 10.30 12.70 -49.74
CA ASN A 158 10.79 11.85 -48.67
C ASN A 158 9.97 12.00 -47.39
N LEU A 159 9.01 12.94 -47.34
CA LEU A 159 8.14 13.20 -46.19
C LEU A 159 6.73 12.61 -46.36
N GLU A 160 6.54 11.68 -47.30
CA GLU A 160 5.26 10.98 -47.45
C GLU A 160 4.94 10.21 -46.14
N GLY A 161 3.73 10.46 -45.60
CA GLY A 161 3.20 9.85 -44.37
C GLY A 161 2.13 8.82 -44.68
N VAL A 162 1.41 8.41 -43.63
CA VAL A 162 0.23 7.53 -43.70
C VAL A 162 -0.94 8.15 -42.96
N GLU A 163 -2.14 7.74 -43.31
CA GLU A 163 -3.38 8.08 -42.59
C GLU A 163 -3.58 7.10 -41.41
N LEU A 164 -4.27 7.55 -40.38
CA LEU A 164 -4.69 6.68 -39.26
C LEU A 164 -5.99 5.95 -39.57
N PHE A 165 -6.82 6.53 -40.43
CA PHE A 165 -8.09 5.97 -40.83
C PHE A 165 -7.95 4.54 -41.40
N ASN A 166 -8.78 3.61 -40.91
CA ASN A 166 -8.73 2.18 -41.24
C ASN A 166 -7.41 1.45 -40.92
N LYS A 167 -6.51 2.04 -40.12
CA LYS A 167 -5.33 1.35 -39.59
C LYS A 167 -5.64 0.65 -38.25
N THR A 168 -4.90 -0.39 -37.97
CA THR A 168 -4.98 -1.11 -36.70
C THR A 168 -3.98 -0.57 -35.70
N LEU A 169 -4.47 -0.12 -34.55
CA LEU A 169 -3.67 0.24 -33.39
C LEU A 169 -3.65 -0.93 -32.40
N GLY A 170 -2.47 -1.47 -32.13
CA GLY A 170 -2.22 -2.40 -31.04
C GLY A 170 -1.94 -1.63 -29.75
N VAL A 171 -2.75 -1.84 -28.72
CA VAL A 171 -2.57 -1.22 -27.38
C VAL A 171 -2.18 -2.29 -26.37
N ILE A 172 -0.98 -2.16 -25.83
CA ILE A 172 -0.46 -3.06 -24.81
C ILE A 172 -0.63 -2.40 -23.44
N GLY A 173 -1.59 -2.89 -22.65
CA GLY A 173 -2.02 -2.29 -21.40
C GLY A 173 -3.21 -1.35 -21.54
N MET A 174 -4.38 -1.77 -21.04
CA MET A 174 -5.66 -1.05 -21.09
C MET A 174 -6.05 -0.42 -19.76
N GLY A 175 -5.04 0.07 -19.04
CA GLY A 175 -5.24 0.89 -17.86
C GLY A 175 -5.88 2.26 -18.18
N ARG A 176 -5.72 3.22 -17.29
CA ARG A 176 -6.31 4.56 -17.46
C ARG A 176 -5.85 5.24 -18.75
N ILE A 177 -4.54 5.27 -19.01
CA ILE A 177 -3.93 5.93 -20.17
C ILE A 177 -4.29 5.20 -21.47
N GLY A 178 -4.08 3.87 -21.52
CA GLY A 178 -4.40 3.07 -22.71
C GLY A 178 -5.87 3.18 -23.11
N SER A 179 -6.79 3.21 -22.14
CA SER A 179 -8.24 3.42 -22.41
C SER A 179 -8.53 4.80 -23.00
N GLU A 180 -7.90 5.87 -22.46
CA GLU A 180 -8.08 7.24 -22.97
C GLU A 180 -7.47 7.43 -24.36
N LEU A 181 -6.32 6.82 -24.63
CA LEU A 181 -5.70 6.83 -25.95
C LEU A 181 -6.56 6.05 -26.96
N SER A 182 -7.07 4.87 -26.59
CA SER A 182 -7.94 4.05 -27.44
C SER A 182 -9.19 4.80 -27.87
N ARG A 183 -9.82 5.56 -26.96
CA ARG A 183 -10.99 6.38 -27.28
C ARG A 183 -10.69 7.43 -28.37
N ARG A 184 -9.51 8.06 -28.31
CA ARG A 184 -9.06 9.02 -29.32
C ARG A 184 -8.76 8.34 -30.65
N ALA A 185 -8.12 7.18 -30.62
CA ALA A 185 -7.82 6.39 -31.82
C ALA A 185 -9.10 5.93 -32.56
N ILE A 186 -10.10 5.46 -31.81
CA ILE A 186 -11.43 5.10 -32.39
C ILE A 186 -12.07 6.32 -33.03
N ALA A 187 -12.02 7.50 -32.41
CA ALA A 187 -12.56 8.74 -33.01
C ALA A 187 -11.83 9.15 -34.29
N PHE A 188 -10.58 8.72 -34.49
CA PHE A 188 -9.84 8.89 -35.74
C PHE A 188 -10.07 7.75 -36.75
N GLY A 189 -11.04 6.87 -36.50
CA GLY A 189 -11.40 5.76 -37.38
C GLY A 189 -10.39 4.61 -37.42
N MET A 190 -9.59 4.45 -36.38
CA MET A 190 -8.72 3.29 -36.22
C MET A 190 -9.47 2.08 -35.66
N ARG A 191 -9.09 0.88 -36.07
CA ARG A 191 -9.42 -0.35 -35.37
C ARG A 191 -8.45 -0.52 -34.18
N VAL A 192 -8.96 -0.72 -32.97
CA VAL A 192 -8.13 -0.89 -31.77
C VAL A 192 -8.15 -2.35 -31.33
N VAL A 193 -6.97 -2.97 -31.31
CA VAL A 193 -6.71 -4.32 -30.77
C VAL A 193 -5.92 -4.16 -29.48
N ALA A 194 -6.38 -4.77 -28.40
CA ALA A 194 -5.81 -4.62 -27.07
C ALA A 194 -5.29 -5.95 -26.51
N PHE A 195 -4.15 -5.90 -25.85
CA PHE A 195 -3.65 -6.97 -25.00
C PHE A 195 -3.50 -6.45 -23.57
N ASP A 196 -4.25 -7.04 -22.64
CA ASP A 196 -4.15 -6.78 -21.20
C ASP A 196 -4.69 -7.98 -20.44
N PRO A 197 -3.85 -8.73 -19.68
CA PRO A 197 -4.25 -9.94 -18.98
C PRO A 197 -5.28 -9.69 -17.86
N TYR A 198 -5.51 -8.42 -17.47
CA TYR A 198 -6.44 -8.05 -16.39
C TYR A 198 -7.73 -7.41 -16.92
N LEU A 199 -7.85 -7.20 -18.22
CA LEU A 199 -9.03 -6.58 -18.82
C LEU A 199 -10.14 -7.63 -19.05
N SER A 200 -11.30 -7.44 -18.42
CA SER A 200 -12.44 -8.31 -18.69
C SER A 200 -13.03 -8.07 -20.09
N ALA A 201 -13.55 -9.12 -20.73
CA ALA A 201 -14.22 -9.04 -22.02
C ALA A 201 -15.41 -8.05 -22.02
N THR A 202 -16.11 -7.92 -20.90
CA THR A 202 -17.20 -6.94 -20.74
C THR A 202 -16.66 -5.51 -20.79
N ARG A 203 -15.53 -5.25 -20.14
CA ARG A 203 -14.89 -3.93 -20.16
C ARG A 203 -14.33 -3.59 -21.53
N ALA A 204 -13.71 -4.55 -22.23
CA ALA A 204 -13.21 -4.38 -23.59
C ALA A 204 -14.35 -3.97 -24.56
N ARG A 205 -15.51 -4.63 -24.46
CA ARG A 205 -16.71 -4.26 -25.23
C ARG A 205 -17.19 -2.84 -24.94
N THR A 206 -17.20 -2.43 -23.67
CA THR A 206 -17.58 -1.06 -23.28
C THR A 206 -16.61 -0.03 -23.85
N LEU A 207 -15.33 -0.36 -23.96
CA LEU A 207 -14.29 0.49 -24.55
C LEU A 207 -14.26 0.42 -26.08
N GLN A 208 -15.06 -0.45 -26.70
CA GLN A 208 -15.12 -0.69 -28.15
C GLN A 208 -13.76 -1.15 -28.71
N VAL A 209 -13.03 -1.97 -27.97
CA VAL A 209 -11.74 -2.53 -28.38
C VAL A 209 -11.85 -4.05 -28.54
N GLU A 210 -11.09 -4.58 -29.49
CA GLU A 210 -10.94 -6.02 -29.69
C GLU A 210 -9.87 -6.54 -28.73
N LEU A 211 -10.23 -7.45 -27.82
CA LEU A 211 -9.30 -8.05 -26.86
C LEU A 211 -8.70 -9.32 -27.46
N VAL A 212 -7.39 -9.47 -27.38
CA VAL A 212 -6.67 -10.70 -27.74
C VAL A 212 -6.05 -11.32 -26.50
N ASP A 213 -5.99 -12.65 -26.49
CA ASP A 213 -5.44 -13.42 -25.36
C ASP A 213 -3.91 -13.51 -25.43
N GLU A 214 -3.34 -13.49 -26.63
CA GLU A 214 -1.90 -13.59 -26.85
C GLU A 214 -1.33 -12.28 -27.41
N LEU A 215 -0.21 -11.84 -26.84
CA LEU A 215 0.47 -10.62 -27.30
C LEU A 215 0.91 -10.72 -28.76
N ASP A 216 1.35 -11.90 -29.19
CA ASP A 216 1.84 -12.13 -30.56
C ASP A 216 0.73 -11.91 -31.62
N ASP A 217 -0.54 -12.18 -31.29
CA ASP A 217 -1.68 -11.93 -32.20
C ASP A 217 -1.85 -10.41 -32.44
N LEU A 218 -1.67 -9.60 -31.41
CA LEU A 218 -1.66 -8.15 -31.54
C LEU A 218 -0.47 -7.70 -32.42
N LEU A 219 0.74 -8.22 -32.15
CA LEU A 219 1.96 -7.78 -32.84
C LEU A 219 1.91 -8.05 -34.35
N THR A 220 1.32 -9.18 -34.76
CA THR A 220 1.21 -9.58 -36.17
C THR A 220 0.15 -8.80 -36.94
N THR A 221 -0.83 -8.20 -36.25
CA THR A 221 -1.98 -7.54 -36.87
C THR A 221 -1.89 -6.01 -36.87
N ALA A 222 -1.13 -5.42 -35.94
CA ALA A 222 -1.08 -3.98 -35.74
C ALA A 222 -0.23 -3.25 -36.79
N ASP A 223 -0.70 -2.07 -37.21
CA ASP A 223 0.05 -1.11 -38.02
C ASP A 223 0.79 -0.10 -37.16
N PHE A 224 0.24 0.17 -35.97
CA PHE A 224 0.82 0.99 -34.92
C PHE A 224 0.74 0.22 -33.61
N ILE A 225 1.75 0.35 -32.76
CA ILE A 225 1.80 -0.29 -31.43
C ILE A 225 2.14 0.79 -30.40
N THR A 226 1.38 0.82 -29.30
CA THR A 226 1.62 1.71 -28.17
C THR A 226 1.59 0.94 -26.84
N LEU A 227 2.53 1.28 -25.95
CA LEU A 227 2.69 0.62 -24.66
C LEU A 227 2.19 1.51 -23.52
N HIS A 228 1.42 0.92 -22.60
CA HIS A 228 0.85 1.57 -21.42
C HIS A 228 0.84 0.64 -20.20
N THR A 229 1.90 -0.16 -20.05
CA THR A 229 2.11 -1.09 -18.94
C THR A 229 3.15 -0.56 -17.96
N PRO A 230 3.14 -0.97 -16.68
CA PRO A 230 4.27 -0.73 -15.78
C PRO A 230 5.49 -1.54 -16.22
N LEU A 231 6.67 -1.12 -15.76
CA LEU A 231 7.89 -1.91 -15.87
C LEU A 231 7.95 -2.89 -14.68
N THR A 232 7.98 -4.17 -14.99
CA THR A 232 8.13 -5.29 -14.04
C THR A 232 9.14 -6.29 -14.61
N PRO A 233 9.61 -7.29 -13.87
CA PRO A 233 10.43 -8.35 -14.44
C PRO A 233 9.81 -9.02 -15.67
N GLU A 234 8.48 -9.19 -15.69
CA GLU A 234 7.73 -9.85 -16.77
C GLU A 234 7.55 -8.93 -18.00
N THR A 235 7.55 -7.62 -17.80
CA THR A 235 7.38 -6.62 -18.87
C THR A 235 8.70 -6.01 -19.32
N HIS A 236 9.80 -6.31 -18.65
CA HIS A 236 11.13 -5.88 -19.07
C HIS A 236 11.47 -6.47 -20.45
N HIS A 237 11.87 -5.60 -21.38
CA HIS A 237 12.08 -5.94 -22.78
C HIS A 237 10.90 -6.72 -23.38
N LEU A 238 9.70 -6.28 -23.05
CA LEU A 238 8.45 -6.85 -23.60
C LEU A 238 8.49 -6.84 -25.13
N LEU A 239 9.02 -5.77 -25.74
CA LEU A 239 9.33 -5.70 -27.16
C LEU A 239 10.83 -5.92 -27.38
N ASN A 240 11.27 -7.18 -27.33
CA ASN A 240 12.61 -7.63 -27.64
C ASN A 240 12.77 -7.91 -29.15
N ALA A 241 14.00 -8.28 -29.58
CA ALA A 241 14.30 -8.56 -30.98
C ALA A 241 13.36 -9.62 -31.62
N GLY A 242 13.03 -10.68 -30.91
CA GLY A 242 12.15 -11.74 -31.41
C GLY A 242 10.72 -11.26 -31.66
N ARG A 243 10.18 -10.44 -30.74
CA ARG A 243 8.84 -9.85 -30.89
C ARG A 243 8.81 -8.73 -31.94
N LEU A 244 9.83 -7.89 -32.01
CA LEU A 244 9.97 -6.89 -33.06
C LEU A 244 9.97 -7.53 -34.46
N ALA A 245 10.64 -8.68 -34.63
CA ALA A 245 10.69 -9.41 -35.90
C ALA A 245 9.34 -10.03 -36.30
N LYS A 246 8.44 -10.32 -35.35
CA LYS A 246 7.06 -10.82 -35.63
C LYS A 246 6.10 -9.74 -36.10
N MET A 247 6.40 -8.49 -35.87
CA MET A 247 5.54 -7.36 -36.27
C MET A 247 5.43 -7.23 -37.78
N LYS A 248 4.38 -6.57 -38.24
CA LYS A 248 4.27 -6.21 -39.66
C LYS A 248 5.47 -5.36 -40.08
N ARG A 249 6.03 -5.65 -41.27
CA ARG A 249 7.02 -4.76 -41.87
C ARG A 249 6.40 -3.36 -42.09
N GLY A 250 7.09 -2.33 -41.64
CA GLY A 250 6.60 -0.96 -41.70
C GLY A 250 5.75 -0.52 -40.52
N VAL A 251 5.65 -1.33 -39.47
CA VAL A 251 4.99 -0.99 -38.21
C VAL A 251 5.57 0.27 -37.58
N ARG A 252 4.78 0.94 -36.77
CA ARG A 252 5.20 2.11 -35.98
C ARG A 252 5.02 1.82 -34.50
N VAL A 253 6.04 2.18 -33.70
CA VAL A 253 6.08 1.88 -32.25
C VAL A 253 6.11 3.17 -31.45
N ILE A 254 5.26 3.28 -30.45
CA ILE A 254 5.19 4.43 -29.52
C ILE A 254 5.36 3.93 -28.09
N ASN A 255 6.29 4.52 -27.34
CA ASN A 255 6.45 4.27 -25.91
C ASN A 255 6.50 5.58 -25.12
N CYS A 256 5.42 5.85 -24.39
CA CYS A 256 5.29 6.93 -23.40
C CYS A 256 5.00 6.37 -22.01
N ALA A 257 5.33 5.10 -21.75
CA ALA A 257 5.06 4.43 -20.48
C ALA A 257 6.30 4.36 -19.59
N ARG A 258 7.24 3.44 -19.90
CA ARG A 258 8.50 3.28 -19.17
C ARG A 258 9.63 2.89 -20.12
N GLY A 259 10.84 3.40 -19.83
CA GLY A 259 12.06 2.83 -20.38
C GLY A 259 12.22 1.37 -19.98
N GLY A 260 12.91 0.57 -20.80
CA GLY A 260 13.07 -0.87 -20.56
C GLY A 260 11.88 -1.76 -20.95
N LEU A 261 10.73 -1.20 -21.35
CA LEU A 261 9.65 -2.00 -21.97
C LEU A 261 10.02 -2.42 -23.39
N VAL A 262 10.79 -1.60 -24.07
CA VAL A 262 11.33 -1.86 -25.41
C VAL A 262 12.84 -2.03 -25.26
N ASP A 263 13.39 -3.10 -25.81
CA ASP A 263 14.84 -3.27 -25.97
C ASP A 263 15.33 -2.23 -27.00
N GLU A 264 16.01 -1.19 -26.49
CA GLU A 264 16.47 -0.05 -27.30
C GLU A 264 17.47 -0.46 -28.38
N THR A 265 18.31 -1.45 -28.09
CA THR A 265 19.28 -1.99 -29.06
C THR A 265 18.57 -2.72 -30.19
N ALA A 266 17.61 -3.57 -29.86
CA ALA A 266 16.79 -4.29 -30.83
C ALA A 266 15.92 -3.34 -31.66
N LEU A 267 15.32 -2.33 -31.04
CA LEU A 267 14.54 -1.31 -31.74
C LEU A 267 15.41 -0.51 -32.73
N ALA A 268 16.62 -0.11 -32.31
CA ALA A 268 17.55 0.60 -33.19
C ALA A 268 17.93 -0.24 -34.43
N ALA A 269 18.17 -1.55 -34.25
CA ALA A 269 18.41 -2.45 -35.36
C ALA A 269 17.20 -2.59 -36.30
N ALA A 270 15.99 -2.71 -35.73
CA ALA A 270 14.74 -2.79 -36.50
C ALA A 270 14.42 -1.51 -37.28
N LEU A 271 14.75 -0.34 -36.71
CA LEU A 271 14.63 0.96 -37.37
C LEU A 271 15.64 1.11 -38.52
N ARG A 272 16.92 0.72 -38.35
CA ARG A 272 17.94 0.75 -39.39
C ARG A 272 17.61 -0.17 -40.57
N SER A 273 17.02 -1.36 -40.29
CA SER A 273 16.61 -2.30 -41.33
C SER A 273 15.31 -1.88 -42.04
N GLY A 274 14.60 -0.88 -41.54
CA GLY A 274 13.28 -0.46 -42.02
C GLY A 274 12.17 -1.49 -41.76
N HIS A 275 12.41 -2.47 -40.88
CA HIS A 275 11.34 -3.36 -40.40
C HIS A 275 10.33 -2.59 -39.55
N VAL A 276 10.80 -1.81 -38.58
CA VAL A 276 10.05 -0.74 -37.93
C VAL A 276 10.27 0.53 -38.77
N ALA A 277 9.19 1.08 -39.30
CA ALA A 277 9.29 2.25 -40.19
C ALA A 277 9.71 3.51 -39.43
N VAL A 278 9.04 3.78 -38.31
CA VAL A 278 9.28 4.94 -37.43
C VAL A 278 8.94 4.53 -36.00
N ALA A 279 9.64 5.08 -35.03
CA ALA A 279 9.23 4.97 -33.63
C ALA A 279 9.17 6.33 -32.94
N ALA A 280 8.49 6.40 -31.81
CA ALA A 280 8.51 7.54 -30.89
C ALA A 280 8.74 7.05 -29.47
N LEU A 281 9.72 7.62 -28.79
CA LEU A 281 10.06 7.32 -27.40
C LEU A 281 10.04 8.60 -26.58
N ASP A 282 9.25 8.60 -25.51
CA ASP A 282 9.23 9.65 -24.49
C ASP A 282 10.02 9.24 -23.24
N VAL A 283 10.39 7.94 -23.15
CA VAL A 283 11.04 7.31 -22.01
C VAL A 283 12.17 6.39 -22.47
N PHE A 284 13.21 6.22 -21.62
CA PHE A 284 14.44 5.53 -21.99
C PHE A 284 14.91 4.60 -20.85
N GLU A 285 15.71 3.58 -21.19
CA GLU A 285 16.34 2.67 -20.21
C GLU A 285 17.24 3.43 -19.24
N THR A 286 17.90 4.47 -19.73
CA THR A 286 18.69 5.40 -18.90
C THR A 286 18.19 6.81 -19.10
N GLU A 287 17.72 7.44 -18.02
CA GLU A 287 17.26 8.82 -18.01
C GLU A 287 18.11 9.68 -17.06
N PRO A 288 18.64 10.84 -17.52
CA PRO A 288 18.55 11.42 -18.87
C PRO A 288 19.22 10.58 -19.95
N LEU A 289 18.66 10.60 -21.20
CA LEU A 289 19.24 9.89 -22.34
C LEU A 289 20.70 10.28 -22.56
N PRO A 290 21.67 9.35 -22.51
CA PRO A 290 23.09 9.61 -22.68
C PRO A 290 23.41 10.35 -23.99
N THR A 291 24.42 11.20 -23.98
CA THR A 291 24.83 11.98 -25.17
C THR A 291 25.38 11.11 -26.30
N ASP A 292 25.93 9.96 -25.97
CA ASP A 292 26.47 8.94 -26.87
C ASP A 292 25.45 7.84 -27.24
N SER A 293 24.20 7.97 -26.84
CA SER A 293 23.16 6.98 -27.17
C SER A 293 22.98 6.84 -28.68
N PRO A 294 23.00 5.58 -29.20
CA PRO A 294 22.81 5.30 -30.63
C PRO A 294 21.40 5.65 -31.14
N LEU A 295 20.47 5.94 -30.23
CA LEU A 295 19.11 6.38 -30.58
C LEU A 295 19.09 7.80 -31.15
N ARG A 296 20.07 8.65 -30.78
CA ARG A 296 20.12 10.05 -31.22
C ARG A 296 20.39 10.22 -32.73
N ASP A 297 21.05 9.24 -33.35
CA ASP A 297 21.42 9.30 -34.78
C ASP A 297 20.33 8.75 -35.72
N LEU A 298 19.24 8.22 -35.17
CA LEU A 298 18.17 7.60 -35.96
C LEU A 298 17.19 8.63 -36.48
N GLN A 299 17.20 8.86 -37.79
CA GLN A 299 16.36 9.84 -38.47
C GLN A 299 14.84 9.46 -38.44
N ASN A 300 14.56 8.16 -38.28
CA ASN A 300 13.21 7.62 -38.19
C ASN A 300 12.80 7.32 -36.73
N LEU A 301 13.39 8.05 -35.77
CA LEU A 301 13.01 8.04 -34.37
C LEU A 301 12.64 9.45 -33.91
N VAL A 302 11.50 9.61 -33.26
CA VAL A 302 11.09 10.82 -32.55
C VAL A 302 11.37 10.60 -31.08
N ILE A 303 12.08 11.51 -30.44
CA ILE A 303 12.43 11.44 -29.02
C ILE A 303 11.97 12.68 -28.28
N THR A 304 11.42 12.51 -27.08
CA THR A 304 11.01 13.59 -26.18
C THR A 304 11.50 13.30 -24.75
N PRO A 305 11.84 14.32 -23.95
CA PRO A 305 12.49 14.14 -22.64
C PRO A 305 11.48 13.89 -21.51
N HIS A 306 10.72 12.78 -21.58
CA HIS A 306 9.75 12.33 -20.58
C HIS A 306 8.70 13.39 -20.26
N LEU A 307 7.95 13.81 -21.29
CA LEU A 307 6.96 14.90 -21.23
C LEU A 307 5.52 14.45 -20.97
N GLY A 308 5.25 13.15 -20.86
CA GLY A 308 3.88 12.63 -20.72
C GLY A 308 3.02 13.31 -19.65
N ALA A 309 3.62 13.73 -18.53
CA ALA A 309 2.94 14.47 -17.45
C ALA A 309 3.30 15.97 -17.40
N SER A 310 3.97 16.51 -18.41
CA SER A 310 4.51 17.88 -18.40
C SER A 310 3.52 18.90 -18.95
N THR A 311 2.31 18.95 -18.39
CA THR A 311 1.31 20.01 -18.62
C THR A 311 0.95 20.70 -17.32
N ALA A 312 0.51 21.95 -17.37
CA ALA A 312 0.10 22.71 -16.19
C ALA A 312 -1.02 22.00 -15.42
N GLU A 313 -2.00 21.48 -16.14
CA GLU A 313 -3.17 20.78 -15.59
C GLU A 313 -2.75 19.46 -14.90
N ALA A 314 -1.88 18.68 -15.53
CA ALA A 314 -1.40 17.45 -14.91
C ALA A 314 -0.59 17.72 -13.65
N GLN A 315 0.28 18.74 -13.68
CA GLN A 315 1.09 19.11 -12.52
C GLN A 315 0.25 19.64 -11.36
N GLU A 316 -0.79 20.41 -11.67
CA GLU A 316 -1.75 20.85 -10.66
C GLU A 316 -2.52 19.65 -10.08
N SER A 317 -3.05 18.79 -10.93
CA SER A 317 -3.84 17.61 -10.51
C SER A 317 -3.04 16.65 -9.65
N VAL A 318 -1.80 16.29 -10.03
CA VAL A 318 -0.96 15.39 -9.21
C VAL A 318 -0.56 16.02 -7.88
N GLY A 319 -0.34 17.36 -7.87
CA GLY A 319 -0.05 18.11 -6.65
C GLY A 319 -1.21 18.08 -5.65
N ILE A 320 -2.42 18.31 -6.12
CA ILE A 320 -3.64 18.25 -5.29
C ILE A 320 -3.91 16.82 -4.82
N GLU A 321 -3.84 15.83 -5.73
CA GLU A 321 -4.13 14.43 -5.41
C GLU A 321 -3.18 13.88 -4.33
N ILE A 322 -1.87 14.17 -4.43
CA ILE A 322 -0.91 13.71 -3.42
C ILE A 322 -1.07 14.46 -2.09
N ALA A 323 -1.38 15.76 -2.12
CA ALA A 323 -1.67 16.55 -0.93
C ALA A 323 -2.85 15.97 -0.15
N GLN A 324 -3.95 15.66 -0.84
CA GLN A 324 -5.13 15.04 -0.25
C GLN A 324 -4.83 13.65 0.33
N SER A 325 -4.05 12.85 -0.38
CA SER A 325 -3.68 11.50 0.07
C SER A 325 -2.82 11.55 1.35
N ILE A 326 -1.84 12.45 1.42
CA ILE A 326 -0.98 12.62 2.60
C ILE A 326 -1.79 13.13 3.80
N ARG A 327 -2.66 14.13 3.58
CA ARG A 327 -3.54 14.65 4.64
C ARG A 327 -4.44 13.55 5.19
N ALA A 328 -5.11 12.81 4.32
CA ALA A 328 -5.99 11.72 4.69
C ALA A 328 -5.24 10.65 5.52
N ALA A 329 -4.02 10.29 5.12
CA ALA A 329 -3.21 9.31 5.85
C ALA A 329 -2.75 9.80 7.22
N LEU A 330 -2.25 11.04 7.32
CA LEU A 330 -1.67 11.56 8.56
C LEU A 330 -2.70 12.04 9.58
N LEU A 331 -3.83 12.58 9.12
CA LEU A 331 -4.83 13.22 9.96
C LEU A 331 -6.07 12.36 10.19
N GLU A 332 -6.47 11.54 9.21
CA GLU A 332 -7.74 10.79 9.23
C GLU A 332 -7.52 9.27 9.31
N GLY A 333 -6.28 8.79 9.09
CA GLY A 333 -5.97 7.36 9.02
C GLY A 333 -6.53 6.67 7.76
N THR A 334 -7.06 7.43 6.80
CA THR A 334 -7.49 6.91 5.50
C THR A 334 -6.33 6.80 4.54
N ILE A 335 -6.22 5.67 3.83
CA ILE A 335 -5.10 5.39 2.94
C ILE A 335 -5.62 5.23 1.52
N ARG A 336 -5.20 6.16 0.66
CA ARG A 336 -5.54 6.17 -0.76
C ARG A 336 -4.27 6.12 -1.60
N ASN A 337 -4.33 5.39 -2.71
CA ASN A 337 -3.23 5.33 -3.67
C ASN A 337 -1.89 4.90 -3.04
N ALA A 338 -1.92 4.07 -2.01
CA ALA A 338 -0.71 3.46 -1.46
C ALA A 338 -0.19 2.37 -2.38
N VAL A 339 1.14 2.30 -2.51
CA VAL A 339 1.83 1.33 -3.37
C VAL A 339 2.19 0.08 -2.58
N ASN A 340 2.52 0.23 -1.30
CA ASN A 340 3.03 -0.84 -0.44
C ASN A 340 2.06 -1.32 0.64
N MET A 341 0.80 -0.88 0.57
CA MET A 341 -0.26 -1.41 1.43
C MET A 341 -1.66 -1.26 0.77
N PRO A 342 -2.67 -2.02 1.22
CA PRO A 342 -4.03 -1.91 0.72
C PRO A 342 -4.60 -0.51 0.91
N SER A 343 -5.39 -0.04 -0.05
CA SER A 343 -6.12 1.22 0.07
C SER A 343 -7.28 1.07 1.06
N LEU A 344 -7.41 2.05 1.96
CA LEU A 344 -8.47 2.15 2.95
C LEU A 344 -9.15 3.51 2.80
N ASP A 345 -10.11 3.60 1.89
CA ASP A 345 -10.94 4.80 1.78
C ASP A 345 -11.88 4.95 2.98
N ALA A 346 -12.50 6.11 3.15
CA ALA A 346 -13.35 6.40 4.31
C ALA A 346 -14.54 5.41 4.45
N LYS A 347 -15.11 4.96 3.34
CA LYS A 347 -16.21 3.98 3.34
C LYS A 347 -15.72 2.60 3.79
N THR A 348 -14.63 2.14 3.22
CA THR A 348 -14.00 0.87 3.61
C THR A 348 -13.54 0.92 5.07
N LEU A 349 -12.88 2.01 5.49
CA LEU A 349 -12.41 2.18 6.87
C LEU A 349 -13.58 2.19 7.88
N ALA A 350 -14.73 2.76 7.54
CA ALA A 350 -15.92 2.73 8.40
C ALA A 350 -16.42 1.28 8.64
N ILE A 351 -16.29 0.41 7.64
CA ILE A 351 -16.72 -1.00 7.72
C ILE A 351 -15.63 -1.83 8.42
N VAL A 352 -14.38 -1.77 7.97
CA VAL A 352 -13.32 -2.65 8.48
C VAL A 352 -12.62 -2.12 9.73
N GLY A 353 -12.75 -0.84 10.06
CA GLY A 353 -12.06 -0.20 11.19
C GLY A 353 -12.25 -0.91 12.54
N PRO A 354 -13.47 -1.34 12.91
CA PRO A 354 -13.67 -2.18 14.10
C PRO A 354 -12.90 -3.49 14.03
N HIS A 355 -12.85 -4.13 12.85
CA HIS A 355 -12.15 -5.40 12.62
C HIS A 355 -10.62 -5.21 12.67
N LEU A 356 -10.08 -4.09 12.20
CA LEU A 356 -8.64 -3.78 12.30
C LEU A 356 -8.21 -3.74 13.77
N ARG A 357 -8.90 -2.94 14.59
CA ARG A 357 -8.62 -2.83 16.03
C ARG A 357 -8.79 -4.15 16.77
N PHE A 358 -9.80 -4.92 16.39
CA PHE A 358 -10.05 -6.22 16.99
C PHE A 358 -9.03 -7.26 16.57
N GLY A 359 -8.66 -7.30 15.28
CA GLY A 359 -7.61 -8.18 14.76
C GLY A 359 -6.26 -7.95 15.43
N GLU A 360 -5.86 -6.68 15.63
CA GLU A 360 -4.64 -6.34 16.38
C GLU A 360 -4.66 -6.92 17.80
N LYS A 361 -5.79 -6.77 18.50
CA LYS A 361 -5.94 -7.30 19.88
C LYS A 361 -5.94 -8.83 19.92
N LEU A 362 -6.61 -9.49 18.97
CA LEU A 362 -6.57 -10.96 18.88
C LEU A 362 -5.17 -11.47 18.55
N GLY A 363 -4.45 -10.78 17.65
CA GLY A 363 -3.05 -11.10 17.35
C GLY A 363 -2.18 -11.00 18.61
N ARG A 364 -2.31 -9.91 19.38
CA ARG A 364 -1.59 -9.72 20.67
C ARG A 364 -1.98 -10.77 21.71
N PHE A 365 -3.26 -11.12 21.78
CA PHE A 365 -3.74 -12.19 22.66
C PHE A 365 -3.12 -13.54 22.29
N LEU A 366 -3.15 -13.88 21.03
CA LEU A 366 -2.61 -15.15 20.54
C LEU A 366 -1.10 -15.25 20.77
N PHE A 367 -0.33 -14.18 20.55
CA PHE A 367 1.11 -14.15 20.81
C PHE A 367 1.45 -14.50 22.26
N GLN A 368 0.73 -13.89 23.22
CA GLN A 368 0.97 -14.11 24.64
C GLN A 368 0.51 -15.50 25.10
N LEU A 369 -0.42 -16.13 24.37
CA LEU A 369 -0.89 -17.50 24.64
C LEU A 369 -0.03 -18.55 23.93
N ALA A 370 0.62 -18.17 22.83
CA ALA A 370 1.38 -19.08 21.97
C ALA A 370 2.63 -19.63 22.66
N PRO A 371 3.04 -20.88 22.36
CA PRO A 371 4.34 -21.39 22.75
C PRO A 371 5.46 -20.65 22.00
N LYS A 372 6.70 -20.86 22.41
CA LYS A 372 7.87 -20.36 21.68
C LYS A 372 8.03 -21.08 20.34
N ARG A 373 8.71 -20.44 19.37
CA ARG A 373 9.02 -21.01 18.03
C ARG A 373 7.79 -21.32 17.20
N VAL A 374 6.97 -20.29 16.98
CA VAL A 374 5.82 -20.39 16.07
C VAL A 374 6.29 -20.54 14.62
N GLU A 375 5.78 -21.53 13.91
CA GLU A 375 6.12 -21.86 12.51
C GLU A 375 5.13 -21.25 11.53
N SER A 376 3.84 -21.23 11.92
CA SER A 376 2.80 -20.66 11.06
C SER A 376 1.72 -19.94 11.86
N LEU A 377 1.15 -18.93 11.24
CA LEU A 377 -0.05 -18.20 11.67
C LEU A 377 -1.12 -18.33 10.61
N ASN A 378 -2.25 -18.91 10.98
CA ASN A 378 -3.41 -19.00 10.10
C ASN A 378 -4.48 -18.00 10.56
N VAL A 379 -5.06 -17.28 9.61
CA VAL A 379 -6.11 -16.29 9.80
C VAL A 379 -7.33 -16.73 9.01
N ASN A 380 -8.38 -17.16 9.70
CA ASN A 380 -9.61 -17.65 9.09
C ASN A 380 -10.72 -16.63 9.26
N TYR A 381 -11.32 -16.23 8.16
CA TYR A 381 -12.46 -15.34 8.10
C TYR A 381 -13.72 -16.11 7.78
N SER A 382 -14.81 -15.86 8.53
CA SER A 382 -16.10 -16.49 8.28
C SER A 382 -17.23 -15.46 8.39
N GLY A 383 -18.24 -15.57 7.54
CA GLY A 383 -19.42 -14.69 7.54
C GLY A 383 -19.27 -13.46 6.65
N LYS A 384 -19.94 -12.36 7.03
CA LYS A 384 -20.04 -11.13 6.23
C LYS A 384 -18.72 -10.40 6.02
N VAL A 385 -17.75 -10.58 6.90
CA VAL A 385 -16.41 -10.00 6.74
C VAL A 385 -15.76 -10.43 5.42
N ASN A 386 -16.18 -11.54 4.82
CA ASN A 386 -15.71 -12.01 3.52
C ASN A 386 -16.18 -11.16 2.32
N GLU A 387 -17.17 -10.28 2.52
CA GLU A 387 -17.65 -9.36 1.48
C GLU A 387 -16.70 -8.16 1.23
N VAL A 388 -15.71 -7.98 2.11
CA VAL A 388 -14.70 -6.92 1.99
C VAL A 388 -13.30 -7.51 1.82
N ASP A 389 -12.35 -6.65 1.39
CA ASP A 389 -10.93 -7.03 1.36
C ASP A 389 -10.40 -7.18 2.79
N THR A 390 -10.03 -8.40 3.16
CA THR A 390 -9.54 -8.78 4.49
C THR A 390 -8.04 -8.53 4.68
N THR A 391 -7.31 -8.20 3.62
CA THR A 391 -5.85 -8.00 3.66
C THR A 391 -5.40 -7.00 4.73
N ALA A 392 -6.14 -5.90 4.91
CA ALA A 392 -5.83 -4.91 5.94
C ALA A 392 -6.04 -5.47 7.36
N ILE A 393 -7.05 -6.34 7.56
CA ILE A 393 -7.32 -6.99 8.85
C ILE A 393 -6.19 -7.98 9.17
N THR A 394 -5.78 -8.81 8.20
CA THR A 394 -4.62 -9.73 8.36
C THR A 394 -3.36 -8.96 8.76
N ARG A 395 -3.09 -7.80 8.15
CA ARG A 395 -1.94 -6.94 8.52
C ARG A 395 -2.03 -6.44 9.96
N SER A 396 -3.23 -6.05 10.42
CA SER A 396 -3.44 -5.64 11.83
C SER A 396 -3.28 -6.81 12.80
N VAL A 397 -3.73 -8.01 12.44
CA VAL A 397 -3.46 -9.24 13.21
C VAL A 397 -1.96 -9.48 13.33
N LEU A 398 -1.23 -9.43 12.21
CA LEU A 398 0.23 -9.60 12.18
C LEU A 398 0.94 -8.56 13.03
N LYS A 399 0.55 -7.28 12.93
CA LYS A 399 1.08 -6.21 13.78
C LYS A 399 0.92 -6.58 15.25
N GLY A 400 -0.31 -6.90 15.69
CA GLY A 400 -0.58 -7.26 17.09
C GLY A 400 0.20 -8.48 17.55
N PHE A 401 0.32 -9.50 16.71
CA PHE A 401 1.08 -10.72 17.01
C PHE A 401 2.58 -10.44 17.12
N LEU A 402 3.16 -9.72 16.16
CA LEU A 402 4.60 -9.51 16.09
C LEU A 402 5.13 -8.45 17.05
N GLN A 403 4.32 -7.43 17.41
CA GLN A 403 4.70 -6.45 18.44
C GLN A 403 5.01 -7.08 19.79
N GLY A 404 4.37 -8.19 20.13
CA GLY A 404 4.66 -8.97 21.33
C GLY A 404 6.07 -9.54 21.38
N SER A 405 6.75 -9.71 20.24
CA SER A 405 8.15 -10.17 20.17
C SER A 405 9.21 -9.09 20.44
N GLY A 406 8.80 -7.88 20.87
CA GLY A 406 9.70 -6.78 21.23
C GLY A 406 9.92 -5.74 20.13
N GLY A 407 9.18 -5.80 19.03
CA GLY A 407 9.29 -4.87 17.91
C GLY A 407 8.32 -3.69 18.03
N SER A 408 8.65 -2.64 18.81
CA SER A 408 7.83 -1.43 18.90
C SER A 408 7.67 -0.67 17.57
N GLU A 409 8.51 -0.97 16.59
CA GLU A 409 8.50 -0.36 15.24
C GLU A 409 7.61 -1.09 14.23
N ILE A 410 6.97 -2.21 14.63
CA ILE A 410 6.11 -2.99 13.72
C ILE A 410 4.75 -2.32 13.59
N ASN A 411 4.35 -2.08 12.34
CA ASN A 411 3.06 -1.52 11.97
C ASN A 411 2.41 -2.30 10.81
N GLU A 412 1.26 -1.86 10.32
CA GLU A 412 0.51 -2.55 9.27
C GLU A 412 1.25 -2.58 7.91
N VAL A 413 2.22 -1.68 7.69
CA VAL A 413 3.00 -1.63 6.44
C VAL A 413 4.07 -2.71 6.44
N ASN A 414 4.87 -2.80 7.50
CA ASN A 414 6.03 -3.68 7.57
C ASN A 414 5.76 -5.07 8.18
N ALA A 415 4.62 -5.28 8.85
CA ALA A 415 4.31 -6.55 9.51
C ALA A 415 4.42 -7.79 8.58
N PRO A 416 3.97 -7.77 7.32
CA PRO A 416 4.14 -8.92 6.41
C PRO A 416 5.61 -9.20 6.09
N ALA A 417 6.40 -8.19 5.75
CA ALA A 417 7.82 -8.35 5.46
C ALA A 417 8.61 -8.81 6.70
N PHE A 418 8.20 -8.35 7.89
CA PHE A 418 8.81 -8.79 9.15
C PHE A 418 8.48 -10.26 9.45
N ALA A 419 7.22 -10.70 9.23
CA ALA A 419 6.83 -12.10 9.35
C ALA A 419 7.66 -12.99 8.42
N GLU A 420 7.82 -12.59 7.16
CA GLU A 420 8.65 -13.30 6.17
C GLU A 420 10.11 -13.39 6.62
N SER A 421 10.69 -12.31 7.13
CA SER A 421 12.08 -12.30 7.64
C SER A 421 12.32 -13.24 8.81
N LEU A 422 11.27 -13.52 9.61
CA LEU A 422 11.28 -14.51 10.69
C LEU A 422 11.01 -15.94 10.20
N GLY A 423 10.71 -16.15 8.93
CA GLY A 423 10.28 -17.43 8.39
C GLY A 423 8.88 -17.86 8.84
N LEU A 424 8.07 -16.94 9.39
CA LEU A 424 6.71 -17.21 9.82
C LEU A 424 5.79 -17.36 8.60
N LYS A 425 5.27 -18.57 8.38
CA LYS A 425 4.32 -18.80 7.31
C LYS A 425 2.94 -18.26 7.68
N VAL A 426 2.44 -17.29 6.93
CA VAL A 426 1.10 -16.71 7.12
C VAL A 426 0.15 -17.25 6.07
N THR A 427 -1.01 -17.76 6.50
CA THR A 427 -2.05 -18.28 5.63
C THR A 427 -3.37 -17.60 5.95
N GLU A 428 -4.06 -17.11 4.92
CA GLU A 428 -5.40 -16.55 5.02
C GLU A 428 -6.39 -17.51 4.37
N SER A 429 -7.50 -17.77 5.06
CA SER A 429 -8.58 -18.62 4.56
C SER A 429 -9.94 -17.95 4.76
N ARG A 430 -10.84 -18.16 3.80
CA ARG A 430 -12.20 -17.62 3.83
C ARG A 430 -13.19 -18.77 3.83
N LEU A 431 -14.02 -18.81 4.85
CA LEU A 431 -15.06 -19.82 5.04
C LEU A 431 -16.44 -19.19 4.88
N SER A 432 -17.34 -19.86 4.19
CA SER A 432 -18.68 -19.33 3.92
C SER A 432 -19.59 -19.31 5.14
N ALA A 433 -19.38 -20.21 6.10
CA ALA A 433 -20.23 -20.35 7.28
C ALA A 433 -19.50 -19.86 8.54
N ALA A 434 -20.12 -18.96 9.28
CA ALA A 434 -19.64 -18.45 10.57
C ALA A 434 -20.27 -19.17 11.79
N GLY A 435 -20.98 -20.28 11.57
CA GLY A 435 -21.75 -20.96 12.61
C GLY A 435 -22.85 -20.06 13.18
N ASP A 436 -22.85 -19.88 14.49
CA ASP A 436 -23.85 -19.06 15.20
C ASP A 436 -23.53 -17.54 15.18
N TYR A 437 -22.45 -17.12 14.48
CA TYR A 437 -21.98 -15.74 14.46
C TYR A 437 -22.23 -15.09 13.09
N THR A 438 -22.47 -13.78 13.08
CA THR A 438 -22.54 -13.00 11.83
C THR A 438 -21.18 -12.92 11.15
N ASP A 439 -20.14 -12.69 11.96
CA ASP A 439 -18.74 -12.62 11.57
C ASP A 439 -17.89 -13.34 12.60
N LEU A 440 -16.94 -14.11 12.15
CA LEU A 440 -15.98 -14.79 13.01
C LEU A 440 -14.57 -14.59 12.45
N LEU A 441 -13.66 -14.11 13.29
CA LEU A 441 -12.22 -14.05 13.04
C LEU A 441 -11.54 -15.07 13.94
N GLU A 442 -10.99 -16.11 13.34
CA GLU A 442 -10.24 -17.15 14.03
C GLU A 442 -8.77 -17.10 13.67
N LEU A 443 -7.93 -17.08 14.68
CA LEU A 443 -6.47 -17.10 14.55
C LEU A 443 -5.94 -18.39 15.16
N SER A 444 -5.00 -19.03 14.49
CA SER A 444 -4.30 -20.19 15.03
C SER A 444 -2.81 -20.16 14.69
N VAL A 445 -1.99 -20.64 15.62
CA VAL A 445 -0.56 -20.84 15.41
C VAL A 445 -0.20 -22.30 15.60
N LEU A 446 0.74 -22.76 14.78
CA LEU A 446 1.39 -24.06 14.94
C LEU A 446 2.80 -23.83 15.49
N ALA A 447 3.14 -24.55 16.54
CA ALA A 447 4.47 -24.54 17.13
C ALA A 447 4.77 -25.93 17.75
N GLU A 448 5.83 -26.58 17.31
CA GLU A 448 6.29 -27.88 17.87
C GLU A 448 5.13 -28.92 17.96
N ASP A 449 4.36 -29.08 16.88
CA ASP A 449 3.19 -29.97 16.78
C ASP A 449 1.98 -29.60 17.70
N LYS A 450 2.02 -28.43 18.34
CA LYS A 450 0.90 -27.91 19.11
C LYS A 450 0.21 -26.76 18.39
N THR A 451 -1.10 -26.88 18.31
CA THR A 451 -1.94 -25.77 17.80
C THR A 451 -2.54 -24.99 18.96
N VAL A 452 -2.38 -23.68 18.93
CA VAL A 452 -3.03 -22.75 19.87
C VAL A 452 -3.91 -21.84 19.03
N SER A 453 -5.15 -21.63 19.47
CA SER A 453 -6.11 -20.83 18.70
C SER A 453 -6.91 -19.88 19.59
N VAL A 454 -7.35 -18.79 18.96
CA VAL A 454 -8.30 -17.83 19.52
C VAL A 454 -9.30 -17.42 18.44
N ALA A 455 -10.58 -17.33 18.78
CA ALA A 455 -11.56 -16.78 17.87
C ALA A 455 -12.34 -15.66 18.53
N GLY A 456 -12.73 -14.69 17.72
CA GLY A 456 -13.49 -13.55 18.14
C GLY A 456 -14.62 -13.19 17.19
N ALA A 457 -15.69 -12.67 17.75
CA ALA A 457 -16.91 -12.28 17.03
C ALA A 457 -17.43 -10.93 17.55
N PHE A 458 -18.30 -10.31 16.75
CA PHE A 458 -19.00 -9.09 17.15
C PHE A 458 -20.43 -9.40 17.62
N PHE A 459 -20.81 -8.83 18.78
CA PHE A 459 -22.17 -8.78 19.28
C PHE A 459 -22.69 -7.34 19.11
N GLY A 460 -23.36 -7.08 18.01
CA GLY A 460 -23.61 -5.72 17.55
C GLY A 460 -22.28 -5.02 17.21
N ALA A 461 -21.98 -3.91 17.88
CA ALA A 461 -20.73 -3.18 17.71
C ALA A 461 -19.62 -3.61 18.70
N THR A 462 -19.92 -4.56 19.60
CA THR A 462 -19.03 -4.92 20.71
C THR A 462 -18.27 -6.21 20.40
N PRO A 463 -16.92 -6.18 20.30
CA PRO A 463 -16.14 -7.38 20.07
C PRO A 463 -16.04 -8.25 21.32
N ARG A 464 -16.02 -9.56 21.15
CA ARG A 464 -15.80 -10.59 22.18
C ARG A 464 -14.86 -11.66 21.68
N ILE A 465 -14.01 -12.16 22.57
CA ILE A 465 -13.33 -13.42 22.39
C ILE A 465 -14.35 -14.50 22.69
N VAL A 466 -14.60 -15.40 21.73
CA VAL A 466 -15.66 -16.42 21.83
C VAL A 466 -15.14 -17.83 21.87
N ASN A 467 -13.84 -18.02 21.55
CA ASN A 467 -13.21 -19.33 21.59
C ASN A 467 -11.73 -19.20 21.95
N VAL A 468 -11.20 -20.10 22.75
CA VAL A 468 -9.78 -20.27 23.06
C VAL A 468 -9.47 -21.76 23.06
N ASN A 469 -8.53 -22.20 22.23
CA ASN A 469 -8.14 -23.60 22.09
C ASN A 469 -9.34 -24.53 21.87
N SER A 470 -10.19 -24.16 20.90
CA SER A 470 -11.43 -24.89 20.54
C SER A 470 -12.45 -25.02 21.69
N ARG A 471 -12.34 -24.21 22.74
CA ARG A 471 -13.30 -24.15 23.85
C ARG A 471 -14.07 -22.84 23.83
N HIS A 472 -15.39 -22.96 23.87
CA HIS A 472 -16.26 -21.79 23.91
C HIS A 472 -16.08 -21.01 25.21
N VAL A 473 -15.82 -19.72 25.10
CA VAL A 473 -15.67 -18.77 26.21
C VAL A 473 -16.32 -17.45 25.84
N GLU A 474 -16.50 -16.57 26.81
CA GLU A 474 -16.85 -15.17 26.55
C GLU A 474 -15.95 -14.26 27.38
N ALA A 475 -15.14 -13.45 26.69
CA ALA A 475 -14.25 -12.49 27.32
C ALA A 475 -14.19 -11.18 26.53
N ARG A 476 -13.90 -10.08 27.24
CA ARG A 476 -13.71 -8.77 26.61
C ARG A 476 -12.27 -8.64 26.11
N PRO A 477 -12.04 -8.21 24.85
CA PRO A 477 -10.67 -8.05 24.31
C PRO A 477 -10.05 -6.71 24.74
N HIS A 478 -9.92 -6.47 26.05
CA HIS A 478 -9.29 -5.26 26.59
C HIS A 478 -8.86 -5.46 28.05
N GLY A 479 -7.86 -4.70 28.49
CA GLY A 479 -7.33 -4.74 29.84
C GLY A 479 -6.60 -6.04 30.12
N VAL A 480 -6.72 -6.52 31.35
CA VAL A 480 -6.06 -7.73 31.82
C VAL A 480 -6.98 -8.93 31.68
N VAL A 481 -6.49 -9.97 31.02
CA VAL A 481 -7.19 -11.25 30.87
C VAL A 481 -6.35 -12.36 31.49
N LEU A 482 -6.87 -13.06 32.49
CA LEU A 482 -6.25 -14.24 33.06
C LEU A 482 -6.86 -15.49 32.42
N VAL A 483 -6.03 -16.30 31.78
CA VAL A 483 -6.40 -17.59 31.17
C VAL A 483 -5.85 -18.72 32.03
N LEU A 484 -6.76 -19.56 32.54
CA LEU A 484 -6.43 -20.70 33.42
C LEU A 484 -6.87 -21.99 32.76
N GLU A 485 -5.99 -22.98 32.76
CA GLU A 485 -6.38 -24.37 32.52
C GLU A 485 -6.32 -25.13 33.86
N ASN A 486 -7.43 -25.75 34.24
CA ASN A 486 -7.56 -26.44 35.53
C ASN A 486 -8.30 -27.78 35.38
N THR A 487 -8.17 -28.62 36.37
CA THR A 487 -9.00 -29.82 36.52
C THR A 487 -10.42 -29.40 36.91
N ASP A 488 -11.46 -30.00 36.29
CA ASP A 488 -12.88 -29.69 36.59
C ASP A 488 -13.27 -30.37 37.91
N ARG A 489 -13.12 -29.64 39.02
CA ARG A 489 -13.48 -30.09 40.36
C ARG A 489 -14.26 -29.03 41.11
N PRO A 490 -15.22 -29.43 42.01
CA PRO A 490 -15.88 -28.51 42.90
C PRO A 490 -14.88 -27.70 43.77
N GLY A 491 -15.17 -26.40 43.94
CA GLY A 491 -14.38 -25.50 44.76
C GLY A 491 -13.26 -24.71 44.03
N ILE A 492 -12.90 -25.06 42.81
CA ILE A 492 -11.84 -24.34 42.05
C ILE A 492 -12.20 -22.86 41.84
N VAL A 493 -13.41 -22.56 41.40
CA VAL A 493 -13.88 -21.19 41.18
C VAL A 493 -13.81 -20.37 42.47
N GLY A 494 -14.28 -20.95 43.59
CA GLY A 494 -14.22 -20.32 44.92
C GLY A 494 -12.75 -20.02 45.35
N ARG A 495 -11.85 -20.99 45.16
CA ARG A 495 -10.44 -20.83 45.48
C ARG A 495 -9.76 -19.71 44.69
N ILE A 496 -9.98 -19.69 43.38
CA ILE A 496 -9.42 -18.64 42.51
C ILE A 496 -9.99 -17.28 42.87
N GLY A 497 -11.33 -17.18 43.06
CA GLY A 497 -11.97 -15.95 43.50
C GLY A 497 -11.47 -15.43 44.84
N THR A 498 -11.26 -16.32 45.85
CA THR A 498 -10.69 -15.95 47.14
C THR A 498 -9.24 -15.49 47.01
N LEU A 499 -8.40 -16.22 46.27
CA LEU A 499 -7.00 -15.83 46.05
C LEU A 499 -6.87 -14.45 45.38
N LEU A 500 -7.68 -14.17 44.37
CA LEU A 500 -7.70 -12.85 43.70
C LEU A 500 -8.22 -11.75 44.64
N GLY A 501 -9.32 -12.00 45.36
CA GLY A 501 -9.92 -11.06 46.29
C GLY A 501 -9.01 -10.71 47.48
N ASP A 502 -8.33 -11.70 48.10
CA ASP A 502 -7.38 -11.49 49.19
C ASP A 502 -6.18 -10.62 48.80
N HIS A 503 -5.87 -10.53 47.48
CA HIS A 503 -4.82 -9.67 46.94
C HIS A 503 -5.39 -8.39 46.29
N GLY A 504 -6.67 -8.06 46.49
CA GLY A 504 -7.29 -6.84 45.99
C GLY A 504 -7.53 -6.82 44.47
N VAL A 505 -7.47 -7.96 43.81
CA VAL A 505 -7.72 -8.08 42.37
C VAL A 505 -9.21 -8.42 42.13
N ASN A 506 -9.94 -7.47 41.51
CA ASN A 506 -11.36 -7.65 41.20
C ASN A 506 -11.57 -8.36 39.87
N ILE A 507 -12.59 -9.25 39.84
CA ILE A 507 -13.00 -9.98 38.64
C ILE A 507 -14.15 -9.22 37.96
N ALA A 508 -13.93 -8.67 36.77
CA ALA A 508 -14.96 -7.96 36.01
C ALA A 508 -15.89 -8.92 35.26
N THR A 509 -15.34 -9.96 34.62
CA THR A 509 -16.11 -11.04 33.99
C THR A 509 -15.40 -12.36 34.14
N MET A 510 -16.14 -13.46 34.11
CA MET A 510 -15.61 -14.82 34.20
C MET A 510 -16.39 -15.74 33.26
N SER A 511 -15.68 -16.53 32.49
CA SER A 511 -16.22 -17.60 31.65
C SER A 511 -15.48 -18.90 31.92
N LEU A 512 -16.23 -19.99 32.08
CA LEU A 512 -15.68 -21.31 32.34
C LEU A 512 -16.25 -22.31 31.33
N SER A 513 -15.37 -23.01 30.64
CA SER A 513 -15.69 -24.07 29.68
C SER A 513 -14.98 -25.36 30.04
N ARG A 514 -15.66 -26.47 30.02
CA ARG A 514 -15.10 -27.81 30.30
C ARG A 514 -15.25 -28.73 29.10
N ASN A 515 -14.29 -29.62 28.90
CA ASN A 515 -14.40 -30.65 27.86
C ASN A 515 -15.42 -31.73 28.24
N GLN A 516 -15.39 -32.19 29.52
CA GLN A 516 -16.33 -33.14 30.11
C GLN A 516 -16.32 -33.02 31.63
N ALA A 517 -17.34 -33.52 32.29
CA ALA A 517 -17.40 -33.54 33.77
C ALA A 517 -16.19 -34.25 34.34
N GLY A 518 -15.50 -33.62 35.32
CA GLY A 518 -14.28 -34.13 35.91
C GLY A 518 -13.02 -34.12 35.05
N GLY A 519 -13.10 -33.58 33.85
CA GLY A 519 -12.00 -33.46 32.87
C GLY A 519 -11.15 -32.21 33.07
N THR A 520 -10.86 -31.52 31.97
CA THR A 520 -10.12 -30.25 31.99
C THR A 520 -11.08 -29.09 31.73
N ALA A 521 -10.98 -28.04 32.54
CA ALA A 521 -11.70 -26.80 32.34
C ALA A 521 -10.74 -25.67 31.90
N LEU A 522 -11.24 -24.79 31.04
CA LEU A 522 -10.64 -23.53 30.68
C LEU A 522 -11.44 -22.40 31.34
N THR A 523 -10.77 -21.60 32.14
CA THR A 523 -11.37 -20.43 32.79
C THR A 523 -10.72 -19.17 32.27
N VAL A 524 -11.51 -18.23 31.77
CA VAL A 524 -11.04 -16.93 31.26
C VAL A 524 -11.70 -15.84 32.11
N LEU A 525 -10.86 -14.98 32.71
CA LEU A 525 -11.30 -13.88 33.57
C LEU A 525 -10.80 -12.56 33.02
N ASN A 526 -11.67 -11.55 32.89
CA ASN A 526 -11.23 -10.17 32.78
C ASN A 526 -11.05 -9.62 34.21
N LEU A 527 -9.88 -9.05 34.48
CA LEU A 527 -9.50 -8.47 35.76
C LEU A 527 -9.38 -6.95 35.64
N ASP A 528 -9.67 -6.22 36.74
CA ASP A 528 -9.50 -4.77 36.77
C ASP A 528 -8.02 -4.38 36.86
N THR A 529 -7.20 -5.22 37.51
CA THR A 529 -5.75 -5.04 37.67
C THR A 529 -5.00 -6.34 37.42
N ALA A 530 -3.76 -6.24 36.99
CA ALA A 530 -2.90 -7.43 36.80
C ALA A 530 -2.53 -8.05 38.17
N PRO A 531 -2.63 -9.37 38.31
CA PRO A 531 -2.05 -10.06 39.47
C PRO A 531 -0.54 -9.91 39.47
N ASP A 532 0.05 -9.66 40.66
CA ASP A 532 1.49 -9.63 40.78
C ASP A 532 2.12 -11.02 40.65
N ASP A 533 3.45 -11.07 40.53
CA ASP A 533 4.18 -12.34 40.36
C ASP A 533 3.99 -13.30 41.54
N SER A 534 3.81 -12.77 42.76
CA SER A 534 3.58 -13.56 43.96
C SER A 534 2.23 -14.27 43.93
N LEU A 535 1.18 -13.53 43.55
CA LEU A 535 -0.15 -14.07 43.38
C LEU A 535 -0.22 -15.07 42.22
N LEU A 536 0.41 -14.74 41.11
CA LEU A 536 0.47 -15.64 39.96
C LEU A 536 1.22 -16.95 40.27
N ALA A 537 2.30 -16.89 41.06
CA ALA A 537 2.99 -18.07 41.53
C ALA A 537 2.11 -18.93 42.48
N LYS A 538 1.32 -18.31 43.38
CA LYS A 538 0.34 -19.01 44.22
C LYS A 538 -0.76 -19.69 43.40
N ILE A 539 -1.27 -19.01 42.39
CA ILE A 539 -2.26 -19.59 41.48
C ILE A 539 -1.66 -20.80 40.76
N ARG A 540 -0.48 -20.65 40.15
CA ARG A 540 0.22 -21.74 39.44
C ARG A 540 0.62 -22.91 40.35
N GLY A 541 0.88 -22.65 41.61
CA GLY A 541 1.23 -23.67 42.63
C GLY A 541 0.02 -24.44 43.13
N SER A 542 -1.20 -24.09 42.78
CA SER A 542 -2.41 -24.81 43.19
C SER A 542 -2.51 -26.17 42.47
N GLU A 543 -2.72 -27.26 43.21
CA GLU A 543 -2.70 -28.65 42.71
C GLU A 543 -3.60 -28.91 41.49
N ASP A 544 -4.71 -28.19 41.39
CA ASP A 544 -5.69 -28.37 40.34
C ASP A 544 -5.48 -27.43 39.14
N ILE A 545 -4.52 -26.48 39.19
CA ILE A 545 -4.19 -25.55 38.12
C ILE A 545 -3.06 -26.12 37.26
N LYS A 546 -3.35 -26.36 35.97
CA LYS A 546 -2.38 -26.88 35.01
C LYS A 546 -1.56 -25.76 34.38
N SER A 547 -2.18 -24.64 34.10
CA SER A 547 -1.53 -23.44 33.59
C SER A 547 -2.29 -22.17 33.96
N ALA A 548 -1.54 -21.06 34.10
CA ALA A 548 -2.07 -19.74 34.34
C ALA A 548 -1.26 -18.71 33.55
N GLN A 549 -1.89 -17.98 32.66
CA GLN A 549 -1.28 -16.95 31.83
C GLN A 549 -2.04 -15.64 31.95
N VAL A 550 -1.31 -14.55 32.16
CA VAL A 550 -1.85 -13.19 32.16
C VAL A 550 -1.59 -12.59 30.80
N ILE A 551 -2.61 -12.02 30.19
CA ILE A 551 -2.58 -11.40 28.88
C ILE A 551 -3.02 -9.94 29.01
N GLU A 552 -2.25 -9.02 28.49
CA GLU A 552 -2.53 -7.58 28.49
C GLU A 552 -2.89 -7.10 27.09
N LEU A 553 -4.07 -6.40 26.96
CA LEU A 553 -4.65 -6.01 25.67
C LEU A 553 -4.92 -4.52 25.56
#